data_03cd9764d0b7fb5af9f48b63b30b1f2f
#
_entry.id   03cd9764d0b7fb5af9f48b63b30b1f2f
#
_cell.length_a   1.000
_cell.length_b   1.000
_cell.length_c   1.000
_cell.angle_alpha   90.00
_cell.angle_beta   90.00
_cell.angle_gamma   90.00
#
_symmetry.space_group_name_H-M   'P 1'
#
loop_
_entity.id
_entity.type
_entity.pdbx_description
1 polymer ?
#
loop_
_entity_poly.entity_id
_entity_poly.type
_entity_poly.pdbx_seq_one_letter_code
_entity_poly.pdbx_strand_id
1 'polypeptide(L)'
;MCIRDRNTEIWEALANSILAVDKNHIMTFHPFGRTSSAAHLNNKEWMDMNMFQSGHRRYGQKKGDGDTSVTGLEEDNWRYVEEALSMTPLKPVLDAEPSYEGIPQGLHDPAQPLWRDCDVRRYGYWSVFAGSCGHTYGHNNIMQFLKPGTPGGYGADGIEKPWYKAMQDPGFNQMKYLKNLMLTFPYFERVPDQSVIAGTNGNRYDRAIATRGKDYLLVYNYSGNPMSVDLTKISGAKKKVWWYSPKDGKLSFIGEFDSKITPFTYDGSYNRDNDQVLIAIDSSKNYISVSYTHLRAHETSLH
;
A
#
# COMPACT_ATOMS: atom_id res chain seq x y z
N MET A 1 28.12 -9.84 2.69
CA MET A 1 27.49 -11.13 2.39
C MET A 1 26.14 -11.12 3.12
N CYS A 2 25.04 -10.97 2.37
CA CYS A 2 23.71 -11.01 2.98
C CYS A 2 23.35 -12.46 3.31
N ILE A 3 23.39 -12.79 4.58
CA ILE A 3 22.98 -14.08 5.13
C ILE A 3 21.45 -14.25 5.04
N ARG A 4 20.73 -13.15 4.80
CA ARG A 4 19.29 -13.05 5.02
C ARG A 4 18.43 -14.05 4.23
N ASP A 5 18.76 -14.31 2.97
CA ASP A 5 17.85 -15.07 2.10
C ASP A 5 18.40 -16.46 1.71
N ARG A 6 19.65 -16.78 2.04
CA ARG A 6 20.33 -17.98 1.54
C ARG A 6 20.59 -19.08 2.56
N ASN A 7 20.55 -18.76 3.86
CA ASN A 7 20.81 -19.74 4.92
C ASN A 7 19.53 -20.05 5.70
N THR A 8 18.59 -20.69 5.03
CA THR A 8 17.28 -21.05 5.65
C THR A 8 17.42 -21.87 6.92
N GLU A 9 18.48 -22.67 7.05
CA GLU A 9 18.77 -23.47 8.26
C GLU A 9 19.03 -22.60 9.48
N ILE A 10 19.72 -21.48 9.35
CA ILE A 10 19.94 -20.54 10.46
C ILE A 10 18.62 -19.92 10.93
N TRP A 11 17.79 -19.51 9.96
CA TRP A 11 16.48 -18.95 10.28
C TRP A 11 15.53 -19.97 10.89
N GLU A 12 15.62 -21.22 10.44
CA GLU A 12 14.90 -22.34 11.06
C GLU A 12 15.29 -22.55 12.52
N ALA A 13 16.60 -22.59 12.81
CA ALA A 13 17.11 -22.75 14.16
C ALA A 13 16.70 -21.59 15.07
N LEU A 14 16.76 -20.35 14.57
CA LEU A 14 16.31 -19.16 15.32
C LEU A 14 14.81 -19.20 15.59
N ALA A 15 14.00 -19.47 14.56
CA ALA A 15 12.55 -19.57 14.69
C ALA A 15 12.13 -20.63 15.70
N ASN A 16 12.69 -21.83 15.61
CA ASN A 16 12.40 -22.93 16.54
C ASN A 16 12.82 -22.58 17.97
N SER A 17 13.95 -21.87 18.15
CA SER A 17 14.40 -21.42 19.47
C SER A 17 13.44 -20.37 20.08
N ILE A 18 12.91 -19.48 19.29
CA ILE A 18 11.91 -18.50 19.72
C ILE A 18 10.60 -19.21 20.08
N LEU A 19 10.12 -20.11 19.23
CA LEU A 19 8.88 -20.86 19.44
C LEU A 19 8.94 -21.81 20.64
N ALA A 20 10.13 -22.25 21.05
CA ALA A 20 10.30 -23.03 22.27
C ALA A 20 9.94 -22.25 23.53
N VAL A 21 10.04 -20.92 23.48
CA VAL A 21 9.78 -19.99 24.59
C VAL A 21 8.47 -19.23 24.41
N ASP A 22 8.19 -18.76 23.22
CA ASP A 22 7.01 -17.95 22.89
C ASP A 22 6.20 -18.59 21.76
N LYS A 23 4.98 -19.01 22.10
CA LYS A 23 4.03 -19.66 21.17
C LYS A 23 2.83 -18.76 20.84
N ASN A 24 2.78 -17.55 21.39
CA ASN A 24 1.59 -16.70 21.35
C ASN A 24 1.69 -15.56 20.33
N HIS A 25 2.89 -15.23 19.89
CA HIS A 25 3.09 -14.13 18.93
C HIS A 25 3.24 -14.66 17.50
N ILE A 26 2.74 -13.86 16.55
CA ILE A 26 2.88 -14.11 15.13
C ILE A 26 4.37 -14.02 14.76
N MET A 27 4.86 -15.03 14.04
CA MET A 27 6.22 -15.04 13.53
C MET A 27 6.25 -14.74 12.03
N THR A 28 7.14 -13.85 11.65
CA THR A 28 7.37 -13.47 10.27
C THR A 28 8.85 -13.19 10.02
N PHE A 29 9.22 -13.01 8.76
CA PHE A 29 10.59 -12.71 8.35
C PHE A 29 10.61 -11.49 7.44
N HIS A 30 11.36 -10.45 7.83
CA HIS A 30 11.60 -9.28 7.00
C HIS A 30 12.77 -9.57 6.05
N PRO A 31 12.52 -9.69 4.73
CA PRO A 31 13.54 -10.03 3.75
C PRO A 31 14.45 -8.84 3.43
N PHE A 32 15.44 -9.09 2.59
CA PHE A 32 16.27 -8.05 2.00
C PHE A 32 15.48 -7.22 0.98
N GLY A 33 15.94 -5.99 0.71
CA GLY A 33 15.28 -5.07 -0.22
C GLY A 33 14.91 -5.70 -1.56
N ARG A 34 13.70 -5.44 -2.00
CA ARG A 34 13.08 -5.93 -3.25
C ARG A 34 13.02 -7.45 -3.37
N THR A 35 12.84 -8.09 -2.22
CA THR A 35 12.55 -9.52 -2.14
C THR A 35 11.34 -9.78 -1.27
N SER A 36 10.85 -11.01 -1.32
CA SER A 36 9.73 -11.48 -0.50
C SER A 36 10.14 -12.69 0.30
N SER A 37 9.74 -12.75 1.57
CA SER A 37 9.90 -13.95 2.39
C SER A 37 9.17 -15.15 1.80
N ALA A 38 8.09 -14.92 1.07
CA ALA A 38 7.32 -15.94 0.39
C ALA A 38 8.18 -16.78 -0.58
N ALA A 39 9.13 -16.15 -1.28
CA ALA A 39 10.00 -16.84 -2.23
C ALA A 39 10.89 -17.92 -1.61
N HIS A 40 11.17 -17.81 -0.32
CA HIS A 40 12.15 -18.69 0.35
C HIS A 40 11.58 -19.46 1.54
N LEU A 41 10.55 -18.92 2.21
CA LEU A 41 10.10 -19.38 3.51
C LEU A 41 8.59 -19.69 3.58
N ASN A 42 7.84 -19.56 2.48
CA ASN A 42 6.38 -19.73 2.49
C ASN A 42 5.93 -21.10 3.01
N ASN A 43 6.70 -22.15 2.75
CA ASN A 43 6.39 -23.52 3.17
C ASN A 43 6.84 -23.86 4.61
N LYS A 44 7.45 -22.91 5.33
CA LYS A 44 7.88 -23.14 6.72
C LYS A 44 6.69 -23.05 7.66
N GLU A 45 6.53 -24.04 8.53
CA GLU A 45 5.42 -24.11 9.49
C GLU A 45 5.45 -22.95 10.49
N TRP A 46 6.64 -22.50 10.87
CA TRP A 46 6.83 -21.39 11.80
C TRP A 46 6.52 -20.01 11.19
N MET A 47 6.37 -19.91 9.88
CA MET A 47 6.08 -18.65 9.21
C MET A 47 4.57 -18.42 9.16
N ASP A 48 4.06 -17.52 9.99
CA ASP A 48 2.62 -17.22 10.04
C ASP A 48 2.17 -16.24 8.95
N MET A 49 3.04 -15.31 8.57
CA MET A 49 2.76 -14.24 7.64
C MET A 49 3.97 -13.93 6.77
N ASN A 50 3.74 -13.72 5.48
CA ASN A 50 4.78 -13.26 4.56
C ASN A 50 4.99 -11.74 4.65
N MET A 51 6.23 -11.32 4.50
CA MET A 51 6.62 -9.92 4.33
C MET A 51 7.44 -9.72 3.06
N PHE A 52 7.37 -8.53 2.49
CA PHE A 52 8.26 -8.11 1.42
C PHE A 52 8.75 -6.67 1.66
N GLN A 53 9.88 -6.34 1.06
CA GLN A 53 10.42 -4.98 1.04
C GLN A 53 10.38 -4.46 -0.39
N SER A 54 9.41 -3.62 -0.73
CA SER A 54 9.22 -3.07 -2.07
C SER A 54 9.99 -1.78 -2.36
N GLY A 55 10.33 -1.00 -1.32
CA GLY A 55 11.05 0.26 -1.46
C GLY A 55 12.51 0.06 -1.85
N HIS A 56 13.15 1.02 -2.27
CA HIS A 56 13.14 2.44 -2.53
C HIS A 56 13.45 2.70 -4.02
N ARG A 57 13.37 1.67 -4.83
CA ARG A 57 13.71 1.68 -6.25
C ARG A 57 12.68 2.47 -7.05
N ARG A 58 13.15 3.22 -8.03
CA ARG A 58 12.29 3.94 -8.98
C ARG A 58 12.22 3.25 -10.34
N TYR A 59 11.19 3.53 -11.10
CA TYR A 59 11.12 3.11 -12.49
C TYR A 59 12.32 3.64 -13.29
N GLY A 60 12.88 2.75 -14.11
CA GLY A 60 14.02 3.06 -14.97
C GLY A 60 15.35 3.20 -14.25
N GLN A 61 15.46 2.83 -12.98
CA GLN A 61 16.73 2.78 -12.28
C GLN A 61 17.63 1.71 -12.89
N LYS A 62 18.85 2.11 -13.26
CA LYS A 62 19.81 1.19 -13.88
C LYS A 62 20.40 0.25 -12.83
N LYS A 63 20.72 -0.98 -13.26
CA LYS A 63 21.51 -1.92 -12.46
C LYS A 63 22.88 -1.29 -12.21
N GLY A 64 23.28 -1.21 -10.95
CA GLY A 64 24.55 -0.59 -10.58
C GLY A 64 24.45 0.79 -9.91
N ASP A 65 23.29 1.45 -9.95
CA ASP A 65 23.03 2.71 -9.23
C ASP A 65 22.86 2.44 -7.70
N GLY A 66 23.81 1.72 -7.11
CA GLY A 66 23.76 1.30 -5.70
C GLY A 66 22.83 0.12 -5.40
N ASP A 67 22.24 -0.49 -6.43
CA ASP A 67 21.27 -1.55 -6.29
C ASP A 67 21.71 -2.84 -6.96
N THR A 68 21.88 -3.89 -6.17
CA THR A 68 22.29 -5.23 -6.62
C THR A 68 21.12 -6.20 -6.77
N SER A 69 19.89 -5.82 -6.36
CA SER A 69 18.73 -6.70 -6.47
C SER A 69 18.15 -6.70 -7.88
N VAL A 70 17.66 -7.84 -8.32
CA VAL A 70 17.32 -8.11 -9.72
C VAL A 70 15.87 -8.59 -9.87
N THR A 71 14.95 -8.06 -9.07
CA THR A 71 13.57 -8.57 -9.17
C THR A 71 12.81 -8.07 -10.38
N GLY A 72 13.22 -6.97 -11.00
CA GLY A 72 12.52 -6.40 -12.15
C GLY A 72 11.13 -5.83 -11.84
N LEU A 73 10.72 -5.80 -10.56
CA LEU A 73 9.41 -5.30 -10.16
C LEU A 73 9.38 -3.78 -10.01
N GLU A 74 10.55 -3.15 -9.91
CA GLU A 74 10.69 -1.69 -9.78
C GLU A 74 9.78 -1.12 -8.65
N GLU A 75 8.85 -0.23 -8.98
CA GLU A 75 7.90 0.38 -8.04
C GLU A 75 6.59 -0.42 -7.93
N ASP A 76 6.42 -1.52 -8.67
CA ASP A 76 5.17 -2.30 -8.73
C ASP A 76 4.99 -3.19 -7.49
N ASN A 77 4.81 -2.60 -6.29
CA ASN A 77 4.70 -3.35 -5.04
C ASN A 77 3.47 -4.28 -4.99
N TRP A 78 2.42 -3.99 -5.75
CA TRP A 78 1.25 -4.85 -5.90
C TRP A 78 1.59 -6.24 -6.45
N ARG A 79 2.66 -6.36 -7.25
CA ARG A 79 3.08 -7.65 -7.82
C ARG A 79 3.65 -8.59 -6.77
N TYR A 80 4.36 -8.09 -5.76
CA TYR A 80 4.80 -8.91 -4.62
C TYR A 80 3.62 -9.53 -3.88
N VAL A 81 2.54 -8.77 -3.76
CA VAL A 81 1.30 -9.25 -3.13
C VAL A 81 0.67 -10.35 -3.97
N GLU A 82 0.48 -10.13 -5.28
CA GLU A 82 -0.09 -11.13 -6.19
C GLU A 82 0.76 -12.41 -6.24
N GLU A 83 2.08 -12.28 -6.30
CA GLU A 83 3.01 -13.41 -6.26
C GLU A 83 2.87 -14.22 -4.95
N ALA A 84 2.87 -13.55 -3.80
CA ALA A 84 2.73 -14.22 -2.51
C ALA A 84 1.37 -14.91 -2.33
N LEU A 85 0.28 -14.28 -2.77
CA LEU A 85 -1.07 -14.85 -2.69
C LEU A 85 -1.31 -16.00 -3.68
N SER A 86 -0.46 -16.15 -4.71
CA SER A 86 -0.50 -17.30 -5.63
C SER A 86 0.16 -18.56 -5.08
N MET A 87 0.89 -18.46 -3.96
CA MET A 87 1.65 -19.56 -3.39
C MET A 87 0.80 -20.44 -2.45
N THR A 88 1.24 -21.67 -2.28
CA THR A 88 0.66 -22.63 -1.33
C THR A 88 1.71 -23.03 -0.28
N PRO A 89 1.39 -23.02 1.02
CA PRO A 89 0.12 -22.62 1.62
C PRO A 89 -0.16 -21.10 1.46
N LEU A 90 -1.45 -20.75 1.38
CA LEU A 90 -1.86 -19.33 1.38
C LEU A 90 -1.59 -18.73 2.76
N LYS A 91 -0.86 -17.62 2.79
CA LYS A 91 -0.56 -16.87 4.02
C LYS A 91 -0.88 -15.39 3.83
N PRO A 92 -1.22 -14.67 4.93
CA PRO A 92 -1.29 -13.22 4.88
C PRO A 92 0.03 -12.63 4.39
N VAL A 93 -0.03 -11.48 3.72
CA VAL A 93 1.16 -10.80 3.19
C VAL A 93 1.15 -9.32 3.54
N LEU A 94 2.31 -8.77 3.86
CA LEU A 94 2.49 -7.37 4.28
C LEU A 94 3.64 -6.72 3.51
N ASP A 95 3.42 -5.51 2.98
CA ASP A 95 4.51 -4.62 2.55
C ASP A 95 5.16 -4.01 3.80
N ALA A 96 6.27 -4.60 4.22
CA ALA A 96 6.92 -4.27 5.49
C ALA A 96 7.92 -3.11 5.37
N GLU A 97 8.38 -2.82 4.14
CA GLU A 97 9.25 -1.68 3.88
C GLU A 97 9.03 -1.15 2.46
N PRO A 98 8.00 -0.30 2.26
CA PRO A 98 7.81 0.46 1.03
C PRO A 98 8.81 1.61 0.95
N SER A 99 8.74 2.41 -0.11
CA SER A 99 9.54 3.63 -0.19
C SER A 99 9.18 4.61 0.92
N TYR A 100 10.21 5.13 1.61
CA TYR A 100 10.02 6.08 2.71
C TYR A 100 9.81 7.50 2.20
N GLU A 101 8.92 8.25 2.84
CA GLU A 101 8.80 9.69 2.61
C GLU A 101 10.12 10.38 2.95
N GLY A 102 10.55 11.32 2.09
CA GLY A 102 11.77 12.10 2.31
C GLY A 102 13.09 11.37 2.01
N ILE A 103 13.06 10.17 1.40
CA ILE A 103 14.28 9.52 0.89
C ILE A 103 14.43 9.77 -0.61
N PRO A 104 15.67 9.90 -1.17
CA PRO A 104 15.86 10.03 -2.61
C PRO A 104 15.31 8.83 -3.38
N GLN A 105 14.65 9.06 -4.50
CA GLN A 105 14.17 8.02 -5.38
C GLN A 105 15.36 7.21 -5.92
N GLY A 106 15.38 5.91 -5.62
CA GLY A 106 16.51 5.03 -5.91
C GLY A 106 17.50 4.88 -4.77
N LEU A 107 17.25 5.50 -3.61
CA LEU A 107 17.91 5.33 -2.32
C LEU A 107 19.22 6.10 -2.13
N HIS A 108 20.16 6.05 -3.10
CA HIS A 108 21.53 6.49 -2.90
C HIS A 108 21.94 7.73 -3.69
N ASP A 109 21.13 8.16 -4.64
CA ASP A 109 21.43 9.32 -5.48
C ASP A 109 20.74 10.59 -4.95
N PRO A 110 21.46 11.49 -4.26
CA PRO A 110 20.86 12.69 -3.67
C PRO A 110 20.37 13.70 -4.73
N ALA A 111 20.77 13.54 -6.00
CA ALA A 111 20.27 14.38 -7.10
C ALA A 111 18.86 14.00 -7.54
N GLN A 112 18.36 12.84 -7.14
CA GLN A 112 16.99 12.42 -7.44
C GLN A 112 15.97 13.16 -6.57
N PRO A 113 14.74 13.36 -7.09
CA PRO A 113 13.64 13.83 -6.26
C PRO A 113 13.43 12.94 -5.04
N LEU A 114 12.92 13.51 -3.96
CA LEU A 114 12.51 12.73 -2.79
C LEU A 114 11.16 12.04 -3.05
N TRP A 115 10.96 10.87 -2.43
CA TRP A 115 9.63 10.28 -2.33
C TRP A 115 8.74 11.19 -1.50
N ARG A 116 7.55 11.48 -2.03
CA ARG A 116 6.58 12.40 -1.45
C ARG A 116 5.39 11.64 -0.87
N ASP A 117 4.50 12.39 -0.23
CA ASP A 117 3.23 11.90 0.29
C ASP A 117 2.37 11.15 -0.75
N CYS A 118 2.30 11.64 -1.99
CA CYS A 118 1.59 10.95 -3.07
C CYS A 118 2.19 9.58 -3.41
N ASP A 119 3.51 9.46 -3.32
CA ASP A 119 4.19 8.19 -3.60
C ASP A 119 3.94 7.18 -2.48
N VAL A 120 4.06 7.58 -1.21
CA VAL A 120 3.81 6.67 -0.08
C VAL A 120 2.33 6.27 0.00
N ARG A 121 1.39 7.17 -0.38
CA ARG A 121 -0.02 6.80 -0.55
C ARG A 121 -0.18 5.71 -1.61
N ARG A 122 0.44 5.89 -2.77
CA ARG A 122 0.40 4.89 -3.86
C ARG A 122 0.87 3.52 -3.39
N TYR A 123 2.01 3.43 -2.72
CA TYR A 123 2.50 2.17 -2.17
C TYR A 123 1.49 1.53 -1.22
N GLY A 124 0.91 2.31 -0.31
CA GLY A 124 -0.11 1.83 0.63
C GLY A 124 -1.36 1.29 -0.06
N TYR A 125 -1.95 2.09 -0.95
CA TYR A 125 -3.18 1.69 -1.65
C TYR A 125 -2.95 0.54 -2.63
N TRP A 126 -1.84 0.54 -3.36
CA TRP A 126 -1.52 -0.54 -4.29
C TRP A 126 -1.36 -1.88 -3.58
N SER A 127 -0.57 -1.95 -2.51
CA SER A 127 -0.38 -3.20 -1.78
C SER A 127 -1.66 -3.68 -1.12
N VAL A 128 -2.38 -2.80 -0.41
CA VAL A 128 -3.59 -3.19 0.31
C VAL A 128 -4.71 -3.60 -0.65
N PHE A 129 -4.91 -2.89 -1.78
CA PHE A 129 -5.96 -3.24 -2.74
C PHE A 129 -5.60 -4.49 -3.56
N ALA A 130 -4.32 -4.78 -3.74
CA ALA A 130 -3.87 -6.04 -4.32
C ALA A 130 -4.07 -7.26 -3.39
N GLY A 131 -4.42 -7.05 -2.11
CA GLY A 131 -4.76 -8.12 -1.17
C GLY A 131 -3.87 -8.21 0.06
N SER A 132 -2.89 -7.31 0.22
CA SER A 132 -2.08 -7.26 1.44
C SER A 132 -2.97 -7.06 2.67
N CYS A 133 -2.61 -7.71 3.77
CA CYS A 133 -3.32 -7.59 5.06
C CYS A 133 -3.02 -6.27 5.79
N GLY A 134 -2.05 -5.50 5.30
CA GLY A 134 -1.68 -4.20 5.86
C GLY A 134 -0.55 -3.54 5.09
N HIS A 135 -0.06 -2.44 5.63
CA HIS A 135 0.98 -1.62 5.06
C HIS A 135 1.76 -0.92 6.17
N THR A 136 3.06 -0.80 6.00
CA THR A 136 3.90 -0.02 6.89
C THR A 136 4.25 1.32 6.23
N TYR A 137 4.42 2.34 7.04
CA TYR A 137 4.89 3.66 6.62
C TYR A 137 6.28 3.90 7.17
N GLY A 138 7.16 4.46 6.36
CA GLY A 138 8.48 4.90 6.78
C GLY A 138 8.77 6.34 6.36
N HIS A 139 9.61 7.01 7.15
CA HIS A 139 10.11 8.34 6.85
C HIS A 139 11.61 8.42 7.09
N ASN A 140 12.36 8.97 6.13
CA ASN A 140 13.82 9.02 6.15
C ASN A 140 14.38 9.67 7.42
N ASN A 141 13.85 10.82 7.79
CA ASN A 141 14.36 11.59 8.94
C ASN A 141 13.95 10.95 10.27
N ILE A 142 12.81 10.25 10.33
CA ILE A 142 12.35 9.54 11.54
C ILE A 142 13.18 8.28 11.75
N MET A 143 13.39 7.47 10.71
CA MET A 143 14.19 6.24 10.76
C MET A 143 15.60 6.49 11.28
N GLN A 144 16.19 7.62 10.90
CA GLN A 144 17.55 8.01 11.31
C GLN A 144 17.59 8.79 12.63
N PHE A 145 16.44 9.14 13.22
CA PHE A 145 16.37 10.10 14.34
C PHE A 145 17.14 11.38 14.08
N LEU A 146 17.05 11.88 12.83
CA LEU A 146 17.85 13.01 12.34
C LEU A 146 17.67 14.25 13.23
N LYS A 147 18.78 14.82 13.67
CA LYS A 147 18.83 16.07 14.46
C LYS A 147 19.63 17.13 13.69
N PRO A 148 19.32 18.42 13.89
CA PRO A 148 20.13 19.49 13.30
C PRO A 148 21.61 19.33 13.66
N GLY A 149 22.48 19.50 12.66
CA GLY A 149 23.94 19.43 12.85
C GLY A 149 24.52 18.01 12.98
N THR A 150 23.69 16.96 12.83
CA THR A 150 24.20 15.59 12.76
C THR A 150 24.29 15.12 11.32
N PRO A 151 25.35 14.35 10.94
CA PRO A 151 25.39 13.73 9.61
C PRO A 151 24.20 12.79 9.44
N GLY A 152 23.51 12.88 8.31
CA GLY A 152 22.50 11.94 7.91
C GLY A 152 23.03 10.97 6.86
N GLY A 153 22.45 9.76 6.77
CA GLY A 153 22.66 8.84 5.66
C GLY A 153 21.51 8.92 4.65
N TYR A 154 21.61 8.18 3.55
CA TYR A 154 20.54 8.01 2.57
C TYR A 154 19.96 9.35 2.05
N GLY A 155 20.84 10.27 1.64
CA GLY A 155 20.42 11.56 1.11
C GLY A 155 19.88 12.55 2.15
N ALA A 156 20.07 12.28 3.43
CA ALA A 156 19.68 13.21 4.50
C ALA A 156 20.73 14.29 4.77
N ASP A 157 21.90 14.22 4.13
CA ASP A 157 22.94 15.25 4.22
C ASP A 157 22.42 16.58 3.68
N GLY A 158 22.50 17.64 4.52
CA GLY A 158 21.96 18.95 4.18
C GLY A 158 20.45 19.11 4.38
N ILE A 159 19.74 18.11 4.84
CA ILE A 159 18.33 18.22 5.22
C ILE A 159 18.25 18.69 6.67
N GLU A 160 17.80 19.93 6.84
CA GLU A 160 17.71 20.54 8.19
C GLU A 160 16.45 20.14 9.00
N LYS A 161 15.56 19.32 8.41
CA LYS A 161 14.31 18.92 9.08
C LYS A 161 14.57 17.82 10.13
N PRO A 162 14.46 18.10 11.43
CA PRO A 162 14.63 17.09 12.46
C PRO A 162 13.46 16.11 12.48
N TRP A 163 13.69 14.89 13.02
CA TRP A 163 12.72 13.79 13.05
C TRP A 163 11.37 14.20 13.66
N TYR A 164 11.34 15.00 14.72
CA TYR A 164 10.11 15.43 15.39
C TYR A 164 9.28 16.41 14.55
N LYS A 165 9.89 17.15 13.61
CA LYS A 165 9.16 17.94 12.61
C LYS A 165 8.67 17.07 11.45
N ALA A 166 9.45 16.06 11.07
CA ALA A 166 9.07 15.11 10.04
C ALA A 166 7.81 14.29 10.40
N MET A 167 7.52 14.13 11.69
CA MET A 167 6.24 13.54 12.15
C MET A 167 4.99 14.34 11.74
N GLN A 168 5.14 15.57 11.27
CA GLN A 168 4.05 16.39 10.74
C GLN A 168 3.94 16.33 9.22
N ASP A 169 4.78 15.55 8.56
CA ASP A 169 4.75 15.42 7.10
C ASP A 169 3.46 14.75 6.63
N PRO A 170 2.96 15.15 5.45
CA PRO A 170 1.60 14.80 5.03
C PRO A 170 1.41 13.30 4.84
N GLY A 171 2.41 12.56 4.34
CA GLY A 171 2.28 11.12 4.10
C GLY A 171 1.96 10.35 5.36
N PHE A 172 2.62 10.68 6.50
CA PHE A 172 2.31 10.08 7.79
C PHE A 172 0.84 10.30 8.19
N ASN A 173 0.40 11.56 8.11
CA ASN A 173 -0.96 11.92 8.51
C ASN A 173 -2.04 11.35 7.60
N GLN A 174 -1.71 11.02 6.35
CA GLN A 174 -2.65 10.51 5.36
C GLN A 174 -2.87 8.99 5.46
N MET A 175 -1.98 8.23 6.10
CA MET A 175 -2.16 6.78 6.27
C MET A 175 -3.41 6.41 7.06
N LYS A 176 -3.89 7.28 7.95
CA LYS A 176 -5.16 7.10 8.65
C LYS A 176 -6.35 6.96 7.70
N TYR A 177 -6.32 7.62 6.54
CA TYR A 177 -7.41 7.58 5.57
C TYR A 177 -7.50 6.23 4.87
N LEU A 178 -6.37 5.60 4.54
CA LEU A 178 -6.35 4.21 4.06
C LEU A 178 -6.95 3.26 5.10
N LYS A 179 -6.48 3.33 6.34
CA LYS A 179 -6.99 2.50 7.43
C LYS A 179 -8.49 2.67 7.62
N ASN A 180 -8.96 3.91 7.72
CA ASN A 180 -10.37 4.22 7.94
C ASN A 180 -11.25 3.73 6.78
N LEU A 181 -10.80 3.93 5.53
CA LEU A 181 -11.50 3.41 4.35
C LEU A 181 -11.66 1.89 4.43
N MET A 182 -10.59 1.17 4.74
CA MET A 182 -10.63 -0.29 4.82
C MET A 182 -11.55 -0.80 5.94
N LEU A 183 -11.59 -0.10 7.08
CA LEU A 183 -12.44 -0.46 8.22
C LEU A 183 -13.91 -0.02 8.06
N THR A 184 -14.22 0.77 7.03
CA THR A 184 -15.61 1.17 6.71
C THR A 184 -16.44 0.00 6.17
N PHE A 185 -15.79 -0.97 5.55
CA PHE A 185 -16.41 -2.11 4.89
C PHE A 185 -16.11 -3.43 5.61
N PRO A 186 -16.87 -4.51 5.37
CA PRO A 186 -16.56 -5.84 5.90
C PRO A 186 -15.19 -6.33 5.43
N TYR A 187 -14.16 -6.08 6.24
CA TYR A 187 -12.75 -6.27 5.87
C TYR A 187 -12.42 -7.71 5.49
N PHE A 188 -12.94 -8.69 6.22
CA PHE A 188 -12.63 -10.12 6.00
C PHE A 188 -13.37 -10.72 4.81
N GLU A 189 -14.35 -10.03 4.24
CA GLU A 189 -15.01 -10.44 3.00
C GLU A 189 -14.28 -9.90 1.76
N ARG A 190 -13.29 -9.06 1.95
CA ARG A 190 -12.57 -8.38 0.90
C ARG A 190 -11.68 -9.34 0.12
N VAL A 191 -11.78 -9.28 -1.20
CA VAL A 191 -10.89 -9.98 -2.13
C VAL A 191 -10.31 -9.01 -3.14
N PRO A 192 -9.02 -9.14 -3.52
CA PRO A 192 -8.48 -8.43 -4.68
C PRO A 192 -9.15 -8.96 -5.94
N ASP A 193 -9.64 -8.07 -6.80
CA ASP A 193 -10.30 -8.49 -8.05
C ASP A 193 -10.06 -7.46 -9.15
N GLN A 194 -9.02 -7.69 -9.96
CA GLN A 194 -8.68 -6.80 -11.06
C GLN A 194 -9.67 -6.90 -12.24
N SER A 195 -10.55 -7.91 -12.28
CA SER A 195 -11.61 -8.02 -13.29
C SER A 195 -12.74 -6.99 -13.12
N VAL A 196 -12.73 -6.24 -12.01
CA VAL A 196 -13.56 -5.04 -11.80
C VAL A 196 -13.21 -3.94 -12.81
N ILE A 197 -11.96 -3.87 -13.28
CA ILE A 197 -11.51 -2.88 -14.26
C ILE A 197 -11.75 -3.45 -15.65
N ALA A 198 -12.73 -2.89 -16.35
CA ALA A 198 -13.13 -3.36 -17.68
C ALA A 198 -12.19 -2.80 -18.77
N GLY A 199 -11.81 -3.64 -19.71
CA GLY A 199 -10.88 -3.29 -20.79
C GLY A 199 -9.41 -3.43 -20.36
N THR A 200 -8.55 -2.67 -21.01
CA THR A 200 -7.10 -2.69 -20.72
C THR A 200 -6.81 -1.84 -19.50
N ASN A 201 -6.31 -2.49 -18.45
CA ASN A 201 -5.76 -1.76 -17.30
C ASN A 201 -4.38 -1.19 -17.66
N GLY A 202 -4.07 -0.01 -17.15
CA GLY A 202 -2.77 0.63 -17.34
C GLY A 202 -1.61 -0.12 -16.68
N ASN A 203 -0.42 0.40 -16.88
CA ASN A 203 0.79 -0.08 -16.21
C ASN A 203 1.47 1.08 -15.47
N ARG A 204 2.40 0.77 -14.58
CA ARG A 204 3.11 1.78 -13.77
C ARG A 204 2.11 2.73 -13.11
N TYR A 205 2.33 4.04 -13.20
CA TYR A 205 1.48 5.05 -12.58
C TYR A 205 0.05 5.11 -13.13
N ASP A 206 -0.21 4.53 -14.30
CA ASP A 206 -1.53 4.48 -14.90
C ASP A 206 -2.34 3.25 -14.49
N ARG A 207 -1.72 2.34 -13.73
CA ARG A 207 -2.41 1.14 -13.26
C ARG A 207 -3.39 1.48 -12.15
N ALA A 208 -4.65 1.13 -12.37
CA ALA A 208 -5.66 1.09 -11.34
C ALA A 208 -5.64 -0.27 -10.61
N ILE A 209 -5.89 -0.29 -9.32
CA ILE A 209 -5.96 -1.52 -8.50
C ILE A 209 -7.33 -1.59 -7.84
N ALA A 210 -7.98 -2.75 -7.94
CA ALA A 210 -9.33 -2.98 -7.44
C ALA A 210 -9.39 -4.06 -6.36
N THR A 211 -10.26 -3.83 -5.39
CA THR A 211 -10.66 -4.80 -4.38
C THR A 211 -12.16 -4.70 -4.13
N ARG A 212 -12.80 -5.79 -3.72
CA ARG A 212 -14.24 -5.79 -3.46
C ARG A 212 -14.64 -6.77 -2.36
N GLY A 213 -15.81 -6.54 -1.79
CA GLY A 213 -16.61 -7.53 -1.08
C GLY A 213 -17.76 -8.02 -1.94
N LYS A 214 -18.80 -8.51 -1.27
CA LYS A 214 -20.04 -8.98 -1.94
C LYS A 214 -20.88 -7.83 -2.51
N ASP A 215 -20.92 -6.71 -1.80
CA ASP A 215 -21.86 -5.60 -2.05
C ASP A 215 -21.19 -4.22 -2.10
N TYR A 216 -19.85 -4.20 -2.17
CA TYR A 216 -19.04 -3.00 -2.38
C TYR A 216 -17.82 -3.31 -3.24
N LEU A 217 -17.33 -2.30 -3.96
CA LEU A 217 -16.03 -2.33 -4.62
C LEU A 217 -15.29 -1.00 -4.43
N LEU A 218 -13.98 -1.09 -4.44
CA LEU A 218 -13.06 0.03 -4.31
C LEU A 218 -12.03 -0.06 -5.44
N VAL A 219 -11.81 1.03 -6.16
CA VAL A 219 -10.79 1.11 -7.21
C VAL A 219 -9.89 2.31 -6.93
N TYR A 220 -8.63 2.05 -6.62
CA TYR A 220 -7.62 3.11 -6.49
C TYR A 220 -7.02 3.45 -7.84
N ASN A 221 -7.03 4.72 -8.18
CA ASN A 221 -6.48 5.30 -9.40
C ASN A 221 -5.48 6.39 -9.01
N TYR A 222 -4.19 6.14 -9.25
CA TYR A 222 -3.10 7.03 -8.81
C TYR A 222 -2.99 8.31 -9.64
N SER A 223 -3.18 8.20 -10.94
CA SER A 223 -2.94 9.31 -11.87
C SER A 223 -4.19 10.09 -12.26
N GLY A 224 -5.38 9.64 -11.84
CA GLY A 224 -6.66 10.27 -12.22
C GLY A 224 -7.12 9.97 -13.65
N ASN A 225 -6.53 8.97 -14.31
CA ASN A 225 -6.94 8.57 -15.66
C ASN A 225 -8.39 8.09 -15.72
N PRO A 226 -9.09 8.30 -16.84
CA PRO A 226 -10.38 7.68 -17.09
C PRO A 226 -10.28 6.16 -17.00
N MET A 227 -11.29 5.52 -16.41
CA MET A 227 -11.37 4.07 -16.29
C MET A 227 -12.78 3.58 -16.47
N SER A 228 -12.96 2.36 -16.98
CA SER A 228 -14.25 1.68 -17.04
C SER A 228 -14.33 0.62 -15.92
N VAL A 229 -15.40 0.64 -15.16
CA VAL A 229 -15.60 -0.24 -13.99
C VAL A 229 -16.82 -1.12 -14.21
N ASP A 230 -16.64 -2.42 -14.00
CA ASP A 230 -17.72 -3.39 -14.07
C ASP A 230 -18.49 -3.45 -12.75
N LEU A 231 -19.57 -2.70 -12.67
CA LEU A 231 -20.45 -2.64 -11.50
C LEU A 231 -21.27 -3.94 -11.29
N THR A 232 -21.24 -4.88 -12.22
CA THR A 232 -21.93 -6.19 -12.07
C THR A 232 -21.18 -7.11 -11.09
N LYS A 233 -19.94 -6.79 -10.73
CA LYS A 233 -19.09 -7.56 -9.79
C LYS A 233 -19.59 -7.55 -8.36
N ILE A 234 -20.54 -6.71 -8.02
CA ILE A 234 -21.14 -6.62 -6.70
C ILE A 234 -22.66 -6.69 -6.79
N SER A 235 -23.32 -7.06 -5.67
CA SER A 235 -24.78 -7.25 -5.61
C SER A 235 -25.58 -5.98 -5.89
N GLY A 236 -26.88 -6.13 -6.13
CA GLY A 236 -27.84 -5.05 -6.33
C GLY A 236 -27.99 -4.63 -7.79
N ALA A 237 -29.18 -4.13 -8.15
CA ALA A 237 -29.46 -3.63 -9.50
C ALA A 237 -28.93 -2.21 -9.72
N LYS A 238 -28.83 -1.44 -8.64
CA LYS A 238 -28.31 -0.07 -8.60
C LYS A 238 -27.14 0.04 -7.65
N LYS A 239 -26.21 0.94 -7.95
CA LYS A 239 -25.01 1.24 -7.15
C LYS A 239 -24.94 2.72 -6.87
N LYS A 240 -24.78 3.08 -5.59
CA LYS A 240 -24.36 4.42 -5.19
C LYS A 240 -22.86 4.53 -5.34
N VAL A 241 -22.36 5.62 -5.93
CA VAL A 241 -20.94 5.76 -6.29
C VAL A 241 -20.41 7.10 -5.80
N TRP A 242 -19.17 7.07 -5.28
CA TRP A 242 -18.44 8.24 -4.76
C TRP A 242 -17.01 8.25 -5.25
N TRP A 243 -16.43 9.45 -5.30
CA TRP A 243 -15.00 9.64 -5.22
C TRP A 243 -14.59 9.85 -3.77
N TYR A 244 -13.51 9.21 -3.38
CA TYR A 244 -12.87 9.36 -2.08
C TYR A 244 -11.44 9.88 -2.27
N SER A 245 -11.10 10.97 -1.55
CA SER A 245 -9.78 11.57 -1.57
C SER A 245 -8.84 10.90 -0.55
N PRO A 246 -7.77 10.24 -0.97
CA PRO A 246 -6.77 9.67 -0.06
C PRO A 246 -6.00 10.71 0.76
N LYS A 247 -6.04 11.99 0.37
CA LYS A 247 -5.31 13.09 1.01
C LYS A 247 -5.99 13.59 2.29
N ASP A 248 -7.31 13.65 2.28
CA ASP A 248 -8.09 14.29 3.34
C ASP A 248 -9.34 13.51 3.77
N GLY A 249 -9.56 12.34 3.16
CA GLY A 249 -10.69 11.48 3.46
C GLY A 249 -12.05 11.98 2.99
N LYS A 250 -12.08 13.02 2.16
CA LYS A 250 -13.35 13.58 1.64
C LYS A 250 -14.04 12.62 0.70
N LEU A 251 -15.37 12.60 0.79
CA LEU A 251 -16.27 11.86 -0.08
C LEU A 251 -17.07 12.82 -0.95
N SER A 252 -17.08 12.57 -2.25
CA SER A 252 -17.89 13.28 -3.22
C SER A 252 -18.84 12.30 -3.91
N PHE A 253 -20.12 12.40 -3.61
CA PHE A 253 -21.15 11.58 -4.24
C PHE A 253 -21.29 11.96 -5.72
N ILE A 254 -21.22 10.98 -6.61
CA ILE A 254 -21.29 11.21 -8.07
C ILE A 254 -22.55 10.66 -8.72
N GLY A 255 -23.33 9.87 -8.01
CA GLY A 255 -24.63 9.43 -8.49
C GLY A 255 -24.98 7.99 -8.16
N GLU A 256 -26.13 7.57 -8.67
CA GLU A 256 -26.61 6.20 -8.66
C GLU A 256 -26.58 5.65 -10.09
N PHE A 257 -26.00 4.46 -10.26
CA PHE A 257 -25.74 3.85 -11.55
C PHE A 257 -26.36 2.45 -11.65
N ASP A 258 -26.74 2.05 -12.84
CA ASP A 258 -27.15 0.67 -13.13
C ASP A 258 -25.98 -0.31 -12.97
N SER A 259 -26.31 -1.56 -12.68
CA SER A 259 -25.36 -2.65 -12.60
C SER A 259 -24.87 -3.04 -14.00
N LYS A 260 -23.90 -2.32 -14.53
CA LYS A 260 -23.28 -2.51 -15.84
C LYS A 260 -21.86 -1.96 -15.86
N ILE A 261 -21.10 -2.26 -16.91
CA ILE A 261 -19.82 -1.59 -17.14
C ILE A 261 -20.08 -0.09 -17.37
N THR A 262 -19.43 0.74 -16.57
CA THR A 262 -19.64 2.19 -16.57
C THR A 262 -18.30 2.92 -16.63
N PRO A 263 -18.14 3.91 -17.53
CA PRO A 263 -16.95 4.76 -17.54
C PRO A 263 -17.01 5.78 -16.42
N PHE A 264 -15.87 6.01 -15.78
CA PHE A 264 -15.68 7.02 -14.74
C PHE A 264 -14.45 7.88 -15.06
N THR A 265 -14.61 9.18 -14.94
CA THR A 265 -13.55 10.17 -15.09
C THR A 265 -13.56 11.04 -13.85
N TYR A 266 -12.42 11.18 -13.19
CA TYR A 266 -12.26 12.14 -12.13
C TYR A 266 -12.07 13.54 -12.72
N ASP A 267 -12.78 14.51 -12.14
CA ASP A 267 -12.68 15.92 -12.56
C ASP A 267 -11.39 16.56 -12.01
N GLY A 268 -10.29 16.21 -12.61
CA GLY A 268 -8.97 16.69 -12.24
C GLY A 268 -7.95 16.43 -13.34
N SER A 269 -6.86 17.20 -13.32
CA SER A 269 -5.79 16.98 -14.29
C SER A 269 -5.02 15.71 -13.97
N TYR A 270 -4.63 14.99 -15.01
CA TYR A 270 -3.70 13.88 -14.91
C TYR A 270 -2.37 14.33 -14.29
N ASN A 271 -2.09 13.89 -13.08
CA ASN A 271 -0.80 14.06 -12.41
C ASN A 271 -0.66 13.11 -11.22
N ARG A 272 0.55 12.93 -10.74
CA ARG A 272 0.87 12.02 -9.62
C ARG A 272 0.21 12.39 -8.28
N ASP A 273 -0.27 13.60 -8.14
CA ASP A 273 -0.88 14.09 -6.90
C ASP A 273 -2.41 14.17 -6.99
N ASN A 274 -2.98 13.48 -7.97
CA ASN A 274 -4.42 13.44 -8.24
C ASN A 274 -5.03 12.06 -8.00
N ASP A 275 -4.46 11.33 -7.06
CA ASP A 275 -4.92 10.01 -6.67
C ASP A 275 -6.31 10.03 -6.04
N GLN A 276 -7.15 9.07 -6.44
CA GLN A 276 -8.53 8.94 -6.01
C GLN A 276 -8.90 7.47 -5.82
N VAL A 277 -9.90 7.24 -4.97
CA VAL A 277 -10.58 5.94 -4.89
C VAL A 277 -12.01 6.09 -5.38
N LEU A 278 -12.40 5.31 -6.38
CA LEU A 278 -13.80 5.09 -6.70
C LEU A 278 -14.38 4.08 -5.70
N ILE A 279 -15.47 4.46 -5.06
CA ILE A 279 -16.24 3.61 -4.17
C ILE A 279 -17.59 3.35 -4.84
N ALA A 280 -17.98 2.09 -5.04
CA ALA A 280 -19.33 1.74 -5.43
C ALA A 280 -19.92 0.75 -4.44
N ILE A 281 -21.18 0.96 -4.07
CA ILE A 281 -21.90 0.18 -3.06
C ILE A 281 -23.28 -0.17 -3.59
N ASP A 282 -23.75 -1.39 -3.35
CA ASP A 282 -25.15 -1.77 -3.55
C ASP A 282 -26.06 -0.71 -2.90
N SER A 283 -26.98 -0.13 -3.68
CA SER A 283 -27.82 0.99 -3.21
C SER A 283 -28.69 0.63 -2.01
N SER A 284 -28.93 -0.65 -1.75
CA SER A 284 -29.64 -1.14 -0.56
C SER A 284 -28.80 -1.11 0.72
N LYS A 285 -27.48 -0.89 0.61
CA LYS A 285 -26.52 -0.89 1.72
C LYS A 285 -26.16 0.53 2.15
N ASN A 286 -25.74 0.67 3.40
CA ASN A 286 -25.50 1.99 4.01
C ASN A 286 -24.20 2.02 4.82
N TYR A 287 -23.05 1.68 4.21
CA TYR A 287 -21.75 1.70 4.88
C TYR A 287 -21.25 3.11 5.20
N ILE A 288 -21.44 4.06 4.30
CA ILE A 288 -20.85 5.39 4.38
C ILE A 288 -21.50 6.28 5.46
N SER A 289 -22.80 6.12 5.75
CA SER A 289 -23.48 6.91 6.79
C SER A 289 -22.96 6.61 8.21
N VAL A 290 -22.46 5.40 8.46
CA VAL A 290 -21.90 4.99 9.76
C VAL A 290 -20.49 5.56 9.95
N SER A 291 -19.70 5.59 8.86
CA SER A 291 -18.31 6.07 8.87
C SER A 291 -18.20 7.58 9.12
N TYR A 292 -19.14 8.38 8.62
CA TYR A 292 -19.10 9.84 8.77
C TYR A 292 -19.27 10.29 10.23
N THR A 293 -20.00 9.55 11.04
CA THR A 293 -20.15 9.80 12.48
C THR A 293 -18.93 9.37 13.29
N HIS A 294 -18.24 8.30 12.90
CA HIS A 294 -17.01 7.85 13.57
C HIS A 294 -15.79 8.75 13.25
N LEU A 295 -15.71 9.28 12.04
CA LEU A 295 -14.64 10.22 11.67
C LEU A 295 -14.72 11.53 12.47
N ARG A 296 -15.93 12.04 12.76
CA ARG A 296 -16.11 13.20 13.64
C ARG A 296 -15.84 12.93 15.12
N ALA A 297 -16.13 11.73 15.61
CA ALA A 297 -15.93 11.40 17.03
C ALA A 297 -14.44 11.29 17.41
N HIS A 298 -13.55 10.93 16.47
CA HIS A 298 -12.10 10.91 16.72
C HIS A 298 -11.43 12.28 16.60
N GLU A 299 -12.00 13.23 15.87
CA GLU A 299 -11.48 14.61 15.80
C GLU A 299 -11.79 15.44 17.05
N THR A 300 -12.79 15.05 17.84
CA THR A 300 -13.19 15.79 19.06
C THR A 300 -12.56 15.27 20.36
N SER A 301 -11.74 14.23 20.32
CA SER A 301 -11.14 13.63 21.53
C SER A 301 -9.65 13.98 21.74
N LEU A 302 -9.11 14.96 21.02
CA LEU A 302 -7.76 15.51 21.22
C LEU A 302 -7.86 17.01 21.61
N HIS A 303 -8.36 17.25 22.82
CA HIS A 303 -8.15 18.52 23.55
C HIS A 303 -7.73 18.20 24.99
#